data_5c6b80f1639a95cbac61855104bda441
#
_entry.id   5c6b80f1639a95cbac61855104bda441
#
_cell.length_a   1.000
_cell.length_b   1.000
_cell.length_c   1.000
_cell.angle_alpha   90.00
_cell.angle_beta   90.00
_cell.angle_gamma   90.00
#
_symmetry.space_group_name_H-M   'P 1'
#
loop_
_entity.id
_entity.type
_entity.pdbx_description
1 polymer ?
#
loop_
_entity_poly.entity_id
_entity_poly.type
_entity_poly.pdbx_seq_one_letter_code
_entity_poly.pdbx_strand_id
1 'polypeptide(L)'
;MLIPTEVIEDFHSNQHDARHVISRRDLLGGAIAIAGGVLVSHVRPAFAQEAPLPLTPKQTRGPFYPAGASGDMDADLTLIQGRAERAKGQIVYISGRVLDTRGNPVNGATLEVWQCNAAGKYAHPADTNKAPIDENFQGYALLKTDASGAYKIKTIKPGAYPTGSGDWSRPPHVHFDIKGRASRISTQMYFEGEALNAKDYLLNRIANKNTVVARNVALGADQEKDAVAVLWDIVLVSG
;
A
#
# COMPACT_ATOMS: atom_id res chain seq x y z
N MET A 1 33.96 47.40 6.02
CA MET A 1 33.97 48.13 7.28
C MET A 1 33.41 47.15 8.36
N LEU A 2 34.37 46.57 9.07
CA LEU A 2 34.37 46.08 10.44
C LEU A 2 33.22 45.18 10.97
N ILE A 3 33.61 43.93 11.22
CA ILE A 3 33.11 43.01 12.23
C ILE A 3 33.38 43.56 13.64
N PRO A 4 32.61 43.20 14.70
CA PRO A 4 33.18 42.40 15.78
C PRO A 4 32.20 41.29 16.23
N THR A 5 32.57 40.03 16.36
CA THR A 5 33.36 39.27 17.36
C THR A 5 32.81 39.29 18.79
N GLU A 6 32.54 38.05 19.27
CA GLU A 6 32.53 37.48 20.62
C GLU A 6 31.49 37.91 21.67
N VAL A 7 30.82 36.87 22.26
CA VAL A 7 31.09 36.47 23.65
C VAL A 7 30.66 35.01 23.86
N ILE A 8 31.64 34.22 24.32
CA ILE A 8 31.51 32.88 24.88
C ILE A 8 31.20 33.06 26.37
N GLU A 9 30.22 32.34 26.87
CA GLU A 9 30.20 32.06 28.33
C GLU A 9 29.91 30.59 28.57
N ASP A 10 30.94 29.97 29.16
CA ASP A 10 30.99 28.68 29.80
C ASP A 10 29.98 28.57 30.96
N PHE A 11 29.30 27.42 31.08
CA PHE A 11 28.79 27.00 32.37
C PHE A 11 29.25 25.57 32.68
N HIS A 12 30.17 25.53 33.64
CA HIS A 12 30.83 24.36 34.24
C HIS A 12 29.83 23.54 35.08
N SER A 13 29.93 22.26 34.88
CA SER A 13 30.01 21.13 35.86
C SER A 13 29.10 21.07 37.10
N ASN A 14 28.41 19.93 37.22
CA ASN A 14 28.53 19.15 38.45
C ASN A 14 28.26 17.65 38.16
N GLN A 15 29.34 16.91 38.16
CA GLN A 15 29.35 15.46 38.20
C GLN A 15 29.21 15.02 39.70
N HIS A 16 28.24 14.16 39.97
CA HIS A 16 28.35 13.27 41.14
C HIS A 16 28.34 11.81 40.63
N ASP A 17 29.57 11.35 40.51
CA ASP A 17 29.97 9.95 40.33
C ASP A 17 29.82 9.20 41.66
N ALA A 18 28.86 8.30 41.76
CA ALA A 18 28.77 7.35 42.85
C ALA A 18 29.09 5.95 42.34
N ARG A 19 30.38 5.67 42.18
CA ARG A 19 30.89 4.31 41.96
C ARG A 19 30.81 3.51 43.24
N HIS A 20 29.86 2.57 43.33
CA HIS A 20 29.91 1.51 44.32
C HIS A 20 31.01 0.51 43.92
N VAL A 21 32.14 0.62 44.59
CA VAL A 21 33.23 -0.36 44.54
C VAL A 21 32.85 -1.50 45.49
N ILE A 22 32.50 -2.66 44.92
CA ILE A 22 32.31 -3.90 45.68
C ILE A 22 33.70 -4.44 46.02
N SER A 23 34.04 -4.45 47.32
CA SER A 23 35.30 -4.96 47.86
C SER A 23 35.34 -6.49 47.81
N ARG A 24 36.50 -7.02 47.35
CA ARG A 24 36.78 -8.46 47.20
C ARG A 24 36.95 -9.22 48.54
N ARG A 25 36.47 -8.69 49.67
CA ARG A 25 36.71 -9.27 51.00
C ARG A 25 35.52 -9.98 51.65
N ASP A 26 34.35 -10.01 51.02
CA ASP A 26 33.16 -10.63 51.64
C ASP A 26 32.82 -12.04 51.08
N LEU A 27 33.84 -12.72 50.57
CA LEU A 27 33.71 -14.11 50.07
C LEU A 27 34.51 -15.09 50.92
N LEU A 28 34.20 -15.21 52.20
CA LEU A 28 34.64 -16.36 52.99
C LEU A 28 33.68 -16.58 54.18
N GLY A 29 32.79 -17.51 54.08
CA GLY A 29 32.00 -18.00 55.22
C GLY A 29 30.71 -18.68 54.81
N GLY A 30 30.73 -20.02 54.77
CA GLY A 30 29.48 -20.79 54.84
C GLY A 30 29.31 -21.86 53.78
N ALA A 31 30.05 -22.95 53.86
CA ALA A 31 29.71 -24.20 53.16
C ALA A 31 28.56 -24.88 53.91
N ILE A 32 27.40 -24.96 53.26
CA ILE A 32 26.37 -25.96 53.56
C ILE A 32 25.95 -26.58 52.21
N ALA A 33 26.37 -27.84 52.03
CA ALA A 33 25.96 -28.66 50.90
C ALA A 33 24.50 -29.07 51.11
N ILE A 34 23.59 -28.55 50.32
CA ILE A 34 22.26 -29.16 50.07
C ILE A 34 22.21 -29.52 48.60
N ALA A 35 22.32 -30.82 48.32
CA ALA A 35 22.10 -31.39 47.00
C ALA A 35 20.58 -31.28 46.66
N GLY A 36 20.17 -30.19 46.11
CA GLY A 36 18.86 -29.98 45.51
C GLY A 36 19.05 -29.55 44.05
N GLY A 37 18.89 -30.46 43.14
CA GLY A 37 18.98 -30.17 41.72
C GLY A 37 17.90 -29.16 41.34
N VAL A 38 18.25 -27.88 41.26
CA VAL A 38 17.40 -26.87 40.60
C VAL A 38 17.53 -27.04 39.12
N LEU A 39 16.58 -27.74 38.54
CA LEU A 39 16.31 -27.68 37.09
C LEU A 39 15.97 -26.22 36.75
N VAL A 40 16.94 -25.42 36.40
CA VAL A 40 16.73 -24.12 35.77
C VAL A 40 16.14 -24.40 34.37
N SER A 41 14.83 -24.53 34.33
CA SER A 41 14.09 -24.53 33.05
C SER A 41 14.37 -23.17 32.38
N HIS A 42 15.24 -23.17 31.39
CA HIS A 42 15.43 -22.04 30.51
C HIS A 42 14.11 -21.87 29.72
N VAL A 43 13.18 -21.12 30.29
CA VAL A 43 12.00 -20.63 29.55
C VAL A 43 12.56 -19.71 28.48
N ARG A 44 12.76 -20.24 27.28
CA ARG A 44 12.98 -19.41 26.10
C ARG A 44 11.75 -18.53 25.96
N PRO A 45 11.88 -17.19 25.87
CA PRO A 45 10.73 -16.38 25.54
C PRO A 45 10.16 -16.92 24.22
N ALA A 46 8.94 -17.41 24.26
CA ALA A 46 8.21 -17.70 23.03
C ALA A 46 8.10 -16.37 22.31
N PHE A 47 8.83 -16.20 21.21
CA PHE A 47 8.61 -15.07 20.32
C PHE A 47 7.15 -15.18 19.89
N ALA A 48 6.35 -14.24 20.31
CA ALA A 48 4.96 -14.14 19.87
C ALA A 48 5.01 -14.06 18.33
N GLN A 49 4.58 -15.11 17.67
CA GLN A 49 4.49 -15.12 16.22
C GLN A 49 3.41 -14.10 15.87
N GLU A 50 3.80 -13.03 15.20
CA GLU A 50 2.85 -12.02 14.75
C GLU A 50 1.73 -12.70 13.96
N ALA A 51 0.50 -12.27 14.22
CA ALA A 51 -0.65 -12.80 13.51
C ALA A 51 -0.49 -12.56 11.99
N PRO A 52 -0.85 -13.53 11.15
CA PRO A 52 -0.74 -13.37 9.70
C PRO A 52 -1.51 -12.13 9.22
N LEU A 53 -0.96 -11.44 8.23
CA LEU A 53 -1.65 -10.33 7.58
C LEU A 53 -2.94 -10.83 6.93
N PRO A 54 -4.04 -10.06 7.01
CA PRO A 54 -5.28 -10.41 6.36
C PRO A 54 -5.11 -10.41 4.84
N LEU A 55 -5.57 -11.48 4.20
CA LEU A 55 -5.51 -11.62 2.75
C LEU A 55 -6.33 -10.55 2.03
N THR A 56 -5.80 -10.07 0.91
CA THR A 56 -6.60 -9.32 -0.06
C THR A 56 -7.60 -10.28 -0.72
N PRO A 57 -8.91 -10.04 -0.62
CA PRO A 57 -9.93 -10.95 -1.12
C PRO A 57 -9.99 -10.93 -2.65
N LYS A 58 -10.29 -12.09 -3.24
CA LYS A 58 -10.61 -12.18 -4.67
C LYS A 58 -11.94 -11.49 -4.95
N GLN A 59 -11.99 -10.75 -6.05
CA GLN A 59 -13.18 -10.14 -6.58
C GLN A 59 -13.31 -10.43 -8.08
N THR A 60 -14.45 -10.08 -8.67
CA THR A 60 -14.66 -10.23 -10.10
C THR A 60 -13.74 -9.32 -10.92
N ARG A 61 -13.23 -9.80 -12.04
CA ARG A 61 -12.57 -8.98 -13.06
C ARG A 61 -13.50 -7.96 -13.70
N GLY A 62 -14.80 -8.21 -13.62
CA GLY A 62 -15.78 -7.42 -14.35
C GLY A 62 -15.77 -7.65 -15.87
N PRO A 63 -16.70 -7.02 -16.59
CA PRO A 63 -16.87 -7.23 -18.03
C PRO A 63 -15.89 -6.42 -18.89
N PHE A 64 -15.10 -5.52 -18.31
CA PHE A 64 -14.26 -4.56 -19.03
C PHE A 64 -12.77 -4.87 -18.91
N TYR A 65 -12.41 -6.13 -18.64
CA TYR A 65 -11.00 -6.53 -18.65
C TYR A 65 -10.43 -6.42 -20.07
N PRO A 66 -9.36 -5.63 -20.30
CA PRO A 66 -8.84 -5.33 -21.63
C PRO A 66 -7.98 -6.49 -22.16
N ALA A 67 -8.61 -7.60 -22.51
CA ALA A 67 -7.92 -8.74 -23.11
C ALA A 67 -7.21 -8.32 -24.41
N GLY A 68 -5.90 -8.57 -24.49
CA GLY A 68 -5.10 -8.18 -25.64
C GLY A 68 -4.75 -6.69 -25.68
N ALA A 69 -4.69 -6.02 -24.52
CA ALA A 69 -4.17 -4.66 -24.44
C ALA A 69 -2.81 -4.54 -25.15
N SER A 70 -2.62 -3.48 -25.89
CA SER A 70 -1.41 -3.18 -26.66
C SER A 70 -1.18 -1.66 -26.67
N GLY A 71 0.03 -1.27 -27.00
CA GLY A 71 0.45 0.14 -26.99
C GLY A 71 1.14 0.49 -25.67
N ASP A 72 0.90 1.71 -25.19
CA ASP A 72 1.46 2.19 -23.95
C ASP A 72 0.79 1.49 -22.76
N MET A 73 1.60 0.94 -21.86
CA MET A 73 1.14 0.17 -20.69
C MET A 73 2.00 0.47 -19.46
N ASP A 74 2.66 1.62 -19.44
CA ASP A 74 3.52 1.99 -18.32
C ASP A 74 2.72 2.40 -17.07
N ALA A 75 3.41 2.86 -16.03
CA ALA A 75 2.79 3.19 -14.76
C ALA A 75 2.19 4.61 -14.69
N ASP A 76 2.31 5.43 -15.74
CA ASP A 76 1.66 6.74 -15.85
C ASP A 76 0.49 6.70 -16.83
N LEU A 77 -0.69 6.34 -16.32
CA LEU A 77 -1.91 6.26 -17.13
C LEU A 77 -2.43 7.63 -17.57
N THR A 78 -1.83 8.71 -17.10
CA THR A 78 -2.28 10.09 -17.39
C THR A 78 -1.72 10.66 -18.67
N LEU A 79 -0.73 9.98 -19.27
CA LEU A 79 -0.07 10.44 -20.49
C LEU A 79 0.21 9.25 -21.41
N ILE A 80 -0.28 9.31 -22.63
CA ILE A 80 0.03 8.30 -23.65
C ILE A 80 1.24 8.73 -24.44
N GLN A 81 2.23 7.87 -24.62
CA GLN A 81 3.43 8.15 -25.35
C GLN A 81 3.15 8.72 -26.75
N GLY A 82 3.75 9.86 -27.06
CA GLY A 82 3.55 10.56 -28.34
C GLY A 82 2.32 11.46 -28.40
N ARG A 83 1.52 11.54 -27.33
CA ARG A 83 0.44 12.53 -27.21
C ARG A 83 0.89 13.74 -26.42
N ALA A 84 0.42 14.94 -26.81
CA ALA A 84 0.75 16.19 -26.12
C ALA A 84 -0.19 16.49 -24.94
N GLU A 85 -1.42 15.99 -25.00
CA GLU A 85 -2.44 16.24 -23.98
C GLU A 85 -2.49 15.09 -22.97
N ARG A 86 -2.85 15.45 -21.74
CA ARG A 86 -3.03 14.52 -20.62
C ARG A 86 -4.47 14.07 -20.50
N ALA A 87 -4.66 12.95 -19.82
CA ALA A 87 -5.97 12.48 -19.36
C ALA A 87 -6.67 13.55 -18.52
N LYS A 88 -7.98 13.66 -18.68
CA LYS A 88 -8.86 14.57 -17.92
C LYS A 88 -9.19 13.95 -16.56
N GLY A 89 -9.20 14.78 -15.53
CA GLY A 89 -9.61 14.37 -14.18
C GLY A 89 -8.60 14.73 -13.10
N GLN A 90 -8.94 14.41 -11.86
CA GLN A 90 -8.06 14.59 -10.71
C GLN A 90 -6.95 13.55 -10.73
N ILE A 91 -5.70 13.99 -10.66
CA ILE A 91 -4.56 13.09 -10.58
C ILE A 91 -4.57 12.31 -9.27
N VAL A 92 -4.27 11.02 -9.38
CA VAL A 92 -4.13 10.11 -8.25
C VAL A 92 -2.80 9.38 -8.33
N TYR A 93 -2.05 9.40 -7.25
CA TYR A 93 -0.87 8.57 -7.04
C TYR A 93 -1.25 7.39 -6.16
N ILE A 94 -1.19 6.19 -6.72
CA ILE A 94 -1.42 4.94 -5.99
C ILE A 94 -0.07 4.32 -5.70
N SER A 95 0.21 4.02 -4.43
CA SER A 95 1.42 3.32 -4.02
C SER A 95 1.07 2.19 -3.06
N GLY A 96 1.94 1.20 -2.94
CA GLY A 96 1.78 0.11 -2.01
C GLY A 96 2.81 -0.98 -2.23
N ARG A 97 2.64 -2.10 -1.54
CA ARG A 97 3.48 -3.28 -1.66
C ARG A 97 2.62 -4.51 -1.89
N VAL A 98 3.19 -5.47 -2.60
CA VAL A 98 2.66 -6.84 -2.63
C VAL A 98 3.44 -7.66 -1.60
N LEU A 99 2.73 -8.23 -0.64
CA LEU A 99 3.28 -8.97 0.50
C LEU A 99 2.70 -10.39 0.55
N ASP A 100 3.38 -11.30 1.22
CA ASP A 100 2.78 -12.56 1.67
C ASP A 100 2.08 -12.37 3.04
N THR A 101 1.39 -13.41 3.52
CA THR A 101 0.70 -13.38 4.83
C THR A 101 1.64 -13.20 6.03
N ARG A 102 2.94 -13.38 5.87
CA ARG A 102 3.96 -13.15 6.90
C ARG A 102 4.59 -11.76 6.80
N GLY A 103 4.12 -10.92 5.86
CA GLY A 103 4.65 -9.59 5.62
C GLY A 103 5.92 -9.55 4.77
N ASN A 104 6.36 -10.68 4.20
CA ASN A 104 7.51 -10.68 3.31
C ASN A 104 7.14 -10.07 1.95
N PRO A 105 8.03 -9.29 1.33
CA PRO A 105 7.80 -8.71 0.02
C PRO A 105 7.74 -9.76 -1.09
N VAL A 106 6.80 -9.60 -2.01
CA VAL A 106 6.71 -10.42 -3.23
C VAL A 106 7.41 -9.68 -4.36
N ASN A 107 8.68 -9.97 -4.55
CA ASN A 107 9.50 -9.40 -5.62
C ASN A 107 9.09 -9.93 -6.99
N GLY A 108 8.97 -9.05 -7.98
CA GLY A 108 8.66 -9.38 -9.37
C GLY A 108 7.21 -9.85 -9.59
N ALA A 109 6.31 -9.60 -8.65
CA ALA A 109 4.88 -9.81 -8.90
C ALA A 109 4.42 -8.93 -10.06
N THR A 110 3.70 -9.53 -11.00
CA THR A 110 3.11 -8.80 -12.13
C THR A 110 1.75 -8.25 -11.72
N LEU A 111 1.51 -6.96 -11.98
CA LEU A 111 0.24 -6.27 -11.76
C LEU A 111 -0.29 -5.80 -13.10
N GLU A 112 -1.46 -6.30 -13.48
CA GLU A 112 -2.30 -5.73 -14.51
C GLU A 112 -3.32 -4.82 -13.83
N VAL A 113 -3.40 -3.57 -14.26
CA VAL A 113 -4.24 -2.54 -13.63
C VAL A 113 -5.12 -1.91 -14.70
N TRP A 114 -6.43 -1.81 -14.45
CA TRP A 114 -7.34 -1.14 -15.38
C TRP A 114 -8.48 -0.45 -14.66
N GLN A 115 -8.96 0.60 -15.27
CA GLN A 115 -10.06 1.41 -14.76
C GLN A 115 -10.79 2.18 -15.85
N CYS A 116 -11.95 2.73 -15.52
CA CYS A 116 -12.63 3.72 -16.36
C CYS A 116 -11.96 5.10 -16.25
N ASN A 117 -12.26 6.00 -17.17
CA ASN A 117 -11.84 7.40 -17.12
C ASN A 117 -12.60 8.21 -16.06
N ALA A 118 -12.33 9.51 -15.93
CA ALA A 118 -12.97 10.38 -14.96
C ALA A 118 -14.49 10.56 -15.17
N ALA A 119 -14.99 10.28 -16.38
CA ALA A 119 -16.42 10.29 -16.70
C ALA A 119 -17.11 8.94 -16.44
N GLY A 120 -16.41 7.94 -15.90
CA GLY A 120 -16.94 6.60 -15.65
C GLY A 120 -17.05 5.72 -16.91
N LYS A 121 -16.28 6.01 -17.97
CA LYS A 121 -16.30 5.29 -19.24
C LYS A 121 -15.03 4.45 -19.42
N TYR A 122 -15.22 3.15 -19.69
CA TYR A 122 -14.12 2.29 -20.12
C TYR A 122 -13.90 2.39 -21.64
N ALA A 123 -12.65 2.41 -22.06
CA ALA A 123 -12.27 2.24 -23.46
C ALA A 123 -12.38 0.75 -23.85
N HIS A 124 -13.59 0.19 -23.77
CA HIS A 124 -13.86 -1.23 -23.98
C HIS A 124 -15.14 -1.43 -24.82
N PRO A 125 -15.13 -2.34 -25.82
CA PRO A 125 -16.29 -2.54 -26.71
C PRO A 125 -17.59 -2.92 -25.99
N ALA A 126 -17.50 -3.65 -24.87
CA ALA A 126 -18.66 -4.05 -24.08
C ALA A 126 -19.21 -2.94 -23.17
N ASP A 127 -18.53 -1.80 -23.05
CA ASP A 127 -19.05 -0.69 -22.27
C ASP A 127 -20.08 0.11 -23.07
N THR A 128 -21.34 -0.02 -22.70
CA THR A 128 -22.48 0.69 -23.33
C THR A 128 -22.80 2.03 -22.68
N ASN A 129 -22.06 2.44 -21.62
CA ASN A 129 -22.20 3.74 -20.99
C ASN A 129 -22.04 4.86 -22.03
N LYS A 130 -22.92 5.87 -21.99
CA LYS A 130 -22.92 7.00 -22.93
C LYS A 130 -21.96 8.13 -22.55
N ALA A 131 -21.27 8.01 -21.43
CA ALA A 131 -20.24 8.97 -21.04
C ALA A 131 -19.12 9.06 -22.10
N PRO A 132 -18.45 10.20 -22.24
CA PRO A 132 -17.43 10.40 -23.27
C PRO A 132 -16.19 9.54 -23.00
N ILE A 133 -15.57 9.04 -24.05
CA ILE A 133 -14.22 8.46 -23.99
C ILE A 133 -13.21 9.61 -23.81
N ASP A 134 -12.16 9.36 -23.06
CA ASP A 134 -10.97 10.20 -23.00
C ASP A 134 -9.85 9.53 -23.79
N GLU A 135 -9.53 10.07 -24.94
CA GLU A 135 -8.54 9.56 -25.87
C GLU A 135 -7.10 9.67 -25.34
N ASN A 136 -6.88 10.53 -24.33
CA ASN A 136 -5.59 10.77 -23.70
C ASN A 136 -5.37 9.94 -22.43
N PHE A 137 -6.35 9.09 -22.08
CA PHE A 137 -6.28 8.23 -20.91
C PHE A 137 -5.87 6.81 -21.31
N GLN A 138 -4.75 6.32 -20.77
CA GLN A 138 -4.20 5.01 -21.08
C GLN A 138 -5.13 3.85 -20.65
N GLY A 139 -5.82 3.99 -19.52
CA GLY A 139 -6.85 3.05 -19.05
C GLY A 139 -6.34 1.69 -18.55
N TYR A 140 -5.13 1.28 -18.90
CA TYR A 140 -4.51 0.01 -18.54
C TYR A 140 -3.01 0.18 -18.29
N ALA A 141 -2.47 -0.55 -17.30
CA ALA A 141 -1.03 -0.63 -17.04
C ALA A 141 -0.59 -2.06 -16.74
N LEU A 142 0.65 -2.38 -17.11
CA LEU A 142 1.31 -3.64 -16.79
C LEU A 142 2.66 -3.36 -16.13
N LEU A 143 2.77 -3.68 -14.85
CA LEU A 143 3.98 -3.39 -14.08
C LEU A 143 4.44 -4.58 -13.25
N LYS A 144 5.63 -4.46 -12.68
CA LYS A 144 6.19 -5.45 -11.76
C LYS A 144 6.62 -4.76 -10.47
N THR A 145 6.45 -5.46 -9.37
CA THR A 145 7.00 -5.02 -8.08
C THR A 145 8.53 -5.09 -8.07
N ASP A 146 9.14 -4.18 -7.32
CA ASP A 146 10.58 -4.20 -7.06
C ASP A 146 10.98 -5.23 -5.98
N ALA A 147 12.25 -5.23 -5.58
CA ALA A 147 12.77 -6.14 -4.55
C ALA A 147 12.11 -6.00 -3.18
N SER A 148 11.57 -4.82 -2.87
CA SER A 148 10.81 -4.55 -1.65
C SER A 148 9.32 -4.87 -1.76
N GLY A 149 8.88 -5.43 -2.91
CA GLY A 149 7.49 -5.67 -3.24
C GLY A 149 6.72 -4.40 -3.63
N ALA A 150 7.39 -3.25 -3.74
CA ALA A 150 6.73 -1.97 -3.96
C ALA A 150 6.26 -1.79 -5.41
N TYR A 151 5.16 -1.06 -5.56
CA TYR A 151 4.63 -0.58 -6.83
C TYR A 151 4.15 0.86 -6.70
N LYS A 152 4.15 1.59 -7.82
CA LYS A 152 3.64 2.96 -7.92
C LYS A 152 2.92 3.13 -9.24
N ILE A 153 1.81 3.86 -9.22
CA ILE A 153 0.98 4.15 -10.39
C ILE A 153 0.57 5.63 -10.30
N LYS A 154 0.67 6.32 -11.42
CA LYS A 154 0.06 7.63 -11.60
C LYS A 154 -1.14 7.48 -12.51
N THR A 155 -2.31 7.91 -12.07
CA THR A 155 -3.55 7.81 -12.83
C THR A 155 -4.46 8.99 -12.55
N ILE A 156 -5.68 8.93 -13.04
CA ILE A 156 -6.75 9.86 -12.68
C ILE A 156 -7.76 9.14 -11.77
N LYS A 157 -8.49 9.89 -10.95
CA LYS A 157 -9.60 9.34 -10.17
C LYS A 157 -10.68 8.82 -11.12
N PRO A 158 -11.02 7.51 -11.10
CA PRO A 158 -12.08 6.99 -11.95
C PRO A 158 -13.42 7.61 -11.56
N GLY A 159 -14.29 7.84 -12.53
CA GLY A 159 -15.67 8.25 -12.29
C GLY A 159 -16.52 7.10 -11.76
N ALA A 160 -17.56 7.43 -11.00
CA ALA A 160 -18.63 6.47 -10.74
C ALA A 160 -19.40 6.20 -12.02
N TYR A 161 -19.95 4.98 -12.18
CA TYR A 161 -20.71 4.64 -13.38
C TYR A 161 -21.91 3.74 -13.07
N PRO A 162 -23.02 3.87 -13.85
CA PRO A 162 -24.19 3.02 -13.69
C PRO A 162 -23.90 1.60 -14.19
N THR A 163 -24.51 0.60 -13.54
CA THR A 163 -24.33 -0.81 -13.92
C THR A 163 -25.35 -1.33 -14.93
N GLY A 164 -26.31 -0.50 -15.33
CA GLY A 164 -27.44 -0.91 -16.15
C GLY A 164 -28.54 -1.66 -15.39
N SER A 165 -28.39 -1.89 -14.10
CA SER A 165 -29.34 -2.59 -13.23
C SER A 165 -29.96 -1.61 -12.22
N GLY A 166 -31.06 -0.95 -12.59
CA GLY A 166 -31.73 0.03 -11.75
C GLY A 166 -30.84 1.23 -11.38
N ASP A 167 -31.00 1.74 -10.16
CA ASP A 167 -30.27 2.91 -9.69
C ASP A 167 -28.89 2.57 -9.09
N TRP A 168 -28.39 1.36 -9.31
CA TRP A 168 -27.09 0.98 -8.76
C TRP A 168 -25.95 1.54 -9.60
N SER A 169 -25.13 2.38 -8.98
CA SER A 169 -23.88 2.89 -9.55
C SER A 169 -22.69 2.33 -8.79
N ARG A 170 -21.64 1.96 -9.52
CA ARG A 170 -20.36 1.58 -8.92
C ARG A 170 -19.63 2.83 -8.43
N PRO A 171 -19.06 2.79 -7.23
CA PRO A 171 -18.15 3.85 -6.77
C PRO A 171 -16.88 3.90 -7.62
N PRO A 172 -16.09 4.98 -7.53
CA PRO A 172 -14.72 5.01 -8.01
C PRO A 172 -13.93 3.80 -7.52
N HIS A 173 -13.36 3.02 -8.45
CA HIS A 173 -12.54 1.84 -8.13
C HIS A 173 -11.55 1.54 -9.25
N VAL A 174 -10.48 0.85 -8.91
CA VAL A 174 -9.44 0.40 -9.84
C VAL A 174 -9.35 -1.12 -9.76
N HIS A 175 -9.33 -1.77 -10.89
CA HIS A 175 -9.15 -3.22 -10.99
C HIS A 175 -7.67 -3.58 -10.99
N PHE A 176 -7.37 -4.69 -10.33
CA PHE A 176 -6.05 -5.29 -10.31
C PHE A 176 -6.15 -6.78 -10.57
N ASP A 177 -5.24 -7.31 -11.39
CA ASP A 177 -4.94 -8.74 -11.48
C ASP A 177 -3.47 -8.92 -11.11
N ILE A 178 -3.23 -9.57 -9.99
CA ILE A 178 -1.89 -9.69 -9.41
C ILE A 178 -1.43 -11.14 -9.49
N LYS A 179 -0.27 -11.36 -10.10
CA LYS A 179 0.35 -12.67 -10.23
C LYS A 179 1.70 -12.66 -9.50
N GLY A 180 1.76 -13.31 -8.35
CA GLY A 180 3.00 -13.70 -7.66
C GLY A 180 3.59 -14.99 -8.24
N ARG A 181 4.58 -15.57 -7.54
CA ARG A 181 5.21 -16.83 -7.95
C ARG A 181 4.26 -18.02 -7.87
N ALA A 182 3.49 -18.11 -6.79
CA ALA A 182 2.64 -19.25 -6.46
C ALA A 182 1.16 -18.91 -6.34
N SER A 183 0.79 -17.65 -6.44
CA SER A 183 -0.60 -17.22 -6.29
C SER A 183 -0.99 -16.13 -7.29
N ARG A 184 -2.27 -16.11 -7.67
CA ARG A 184 -2.87 -15.07 -8.52
C ARG A 184 -4.23 -14.70 -7.97
N ILE A 185 -4.50 -13.41 -7.90
CA ILE A 185 -5.80 -12.87 -7.55
C ILE A 185 -6.23 -11.79 -8.54
N SER A 186 -7.52 -11.74 -8.84
CA SER A 186 -8.17 -10.54 -9.36
C SER A 186 -8.91 -9.88 -8.21
N THR A 187 -8.83 -8.58 -8.12
CA THR A 187 -9.45 -7.80 -7.04
C THR A 187 -9.73 -6.37 -7.49
N GLN A 188 -10.33 -5.57 -6.63
CA GLN A 188 -10.63 -4.16 -6.90
C GLN A 188 -10.22 -3.33 -5.69
N MET A 189 -9.52 -2.23 -5.93
CA MET A 189 -9.18 -1.21 -4.95
C MET A 189 -10.27 -0.14 -4.96
N TYR A 190 -10.73 0.25 -3.79
CA TYR A 190 -11.69 1.34 -3.59
C TYR A 190 -11.01 2.52 -2.90
N PHE A 191 -11.60 3.70 -3.00
CA PHE A 191 -11.07 4.91 -2.38
C PHE A 191 -11.76 5.18 -1.04
N GLU A 192 -10.99 5.56 -0.03
CA GLU A 192 -11.52 5.99 1.25
C GLU A 192 -12.38 7.27 1.10
N GLY A 193 -13.45 7.36 1.88
CA GLY A 193 -14.33 8.55 1.89
C GLY A 193 -15.36 8.63 0.76
N GLU A 194 -15.39 7.67 -0.17
CA GLU A 194 -16.39 7.66 -1.24
C GLU A 194 -17.79 7.31 -0.73
N ALA A 195 -18.74 8.22 -0.89
CA ALA A 195 -20.11 8.05 -0.40
C ALA A 195 -20.81 6.81 -1.01
N LEU A 196 -20.51 6.49 -2.26
CA LEU A 196 -21.08 5.33 -2.94
C LEU A 196 -20.55 4.00 -2.43
N ASN A 197 -19.45 3.96 -1.69
CA ASN A 197 -18.94 2.73 -1.07
C ASN A 197 -19.97 2.07 -0.16
N ALA A 198 -20.77 2.86 0.56
CA ALA A 198 -21.83 2.36 1.43
C ALA A 198 -22.94 1.62 0.68
N LYS A 199 -23.12 1.91 -0.61
CA LYS A 199 -24.17 1.34 -1.47
C LYS A 199 -23.64 0.30 -2.46
N ASP A 200 -22.31 0.10 -2.54
CA ASP A 200 -21.73 -0.84 -3.50
C ASP A 200 -21.94 -2.29 -3.05
N TYR A 201 -22.67 -3.05 -3.85
CA TYR A 201 -23.00 -4.44 -3.56
C TYR A 201 -21.74 -5.33 -3.47
N LEU A 202 -20.74 -5.12 -4.33
CA LEU A 202 -19.53 -5.94 -4.33
C LEU A 202 -18.65 -5.64 -3.12
N LEU A 203 -18.42 -4.37 -2.80
CA LEU A 203 -17.65 -3.96 -1.62
C LEU A 203 -18.33 -4.42 -0.32
N ASN A 204 -19.65 -4.35 -0.25
CA ASN A 204 -20.39 -4.71 0.96
C ASN A 204 -20.41 -6.21 1.26
N ARG A 205 -19.99 -7.06 0.33
CA ARG A 205 -19.77 -8.51 0.56
C ARG A 205 -18.38 -8.84 1.11
N ILE A 206 -17.47 -7.86 1.16
CA ILE A 206 -16.13 -8.03 1.71
C ILE A 206 -16.20 -7.93 3.25
N ALA A 207 -15.81 -8.98 3.94
CA ALA A 207 -15.86 -9.05 5.40
C ALA A 207 -14.91 -8.01 6.04
N ASN A 208 -13.67 -7.90 5.55
CA ASN A 208 -12.71 -6.88 5.98
C ASN A 208 -12.44 -5.88 4.85
N LYS A 209 -13.20 -4.80 4.82
CA LYS A 209 -13.11 -3.78 3.77
C LYS A 209 -11.77 -3.05 3.77
N ASN A 210 -11.06 -2.99 4.90
CA ASN A 210 -9.75 -2.34 4.99
C ASN A 210 -8.69 -3.03 4.11
N THR A 211 -8.93 -4.27 3.68
CA THR A 211 -8.03 -4.97 2.76
C THR A 211 -8.19 -4.56 1.30
N VAL A 212 -9.22 -3.78 0.97
CA VAL A 212 -9.52 -3.34 -0.41
C VAL A 212 -9.78 -1.83 -0.53
N VAL A 213 -9.92 -1.12 0.58
CA VAL A 213 -10.07 0.35 0.58
C VAL A 213 -8.70 0.98 0.80
N ALA A 214 -8.21 1.69 -0.22
CA ALA A 214 -6.98 2.44 -0.13
C ALA A 214 -7.16 3.65 0.77
N ARG A 215 -6.21 3.88 1.66
CA ARG A 215 -6.23 5.01 2.59
C ARG A 215 -5.56 6.24 1.99
N ASN A 216 -6.08 7.41 2.27
CA ASN A 216 -5.45 8.67 1.90
C ASN A 216 -4.12 8.86 2.66
N VAL A 217 -3.11 9.36 1.97
CA VAL A 217 -1.79 9.71 2.55
C VAL A 217 -1.37 11.11 2.09
N ALA A 218 -0.38 11.68 2.76
CA ALA A 218 0.17 12.96 2.34
C ALA A 218 0.85 12.83 0.96
N LEU A 219 0.75 13.89 0.16
CA LEU A 219 1.48 14.00 -1.11
C LEU A 219 2.99 14.06 -0.87
N GLY A 220 3.76 13.37 -1.71
CA GLY A 220 5.19 13.51 -1.78
C GLY A 220 5.60 14.88 -2.37
N ALA A 221 6.84 15.30 -2.13
CA ALA A 221 7.34 16.60 -2.59
C ALA A 221 7.42 16.73 -4.13
N ASP A 222 7.49 15.59 -4.82
CA ASP A 222 7.55 15.45 -6.29
C ASP A 222 6.16 15.28 -6.93
N GLN A 223 5.10 15.24 -6.13
CA GLN A 223 3.74 15.04 -6.60
C GLN A 223 3.00 16.36 -6.82
N GLU A 224 2.05 16.35 -7.73
CA GLU A 224 1.25 17.54 -8.07
C GLU A 224 0.37 17.98 -6.90
N LYS A 225 0.35 19.30 -6.60
CA LYS A 225 -0.30 19.84 -5.40
C LYS A 225 -1.82 19.57 -5.31
N ASP A 226 -2.49 19.48 -6.47
CA ASP A 226 -3.93 19.24 -6.55
C ASP A 226 -4.28 17.75 -6.73
N ALA A 227 -3.28 16.88 -6.63
CA ALA A 227 -3.46 15.45 -6.72
C ALA A 227 -3.94 14.84 -5.38
N VAL A 228 -4.34 13.58 -5.45
CA VAL A 228 -4.61 12.73 -4.29
C VAL A 228 -3.55 11.63 -4.26
N ALA A 229 -3.00 11.34 -3.09
CA ALA A 229 -2.15 10.18 -2.88
C ALA A 229 -2.85 9.15 -2.00
N VAL A 230 -2.79 7.88 -2.43
CA VAL A 230 -3.35 6.77 -1.67
C VAL A 230 -2.32 5.65 -1.50
N LEU A 231 -2.43 4.96 -0.38
CA LEU A 231 -1.62 3.79 -0.07
C LEU A 231 -2.51 2.56 0.06
N TRP A 232 -2.11 1.49 -0.63
CA TRP A 232 -2.80 0.21 -0.57
C TRP A 232 -1.84 -0.96 -0.72
N ASP A 233 -1.69 -1.75 0.34
CA ASP A 233 -0.89 -2.98 0.32
C ASP A 233 -1.78 -4.17 -0.09
N ILE A 234 -1.21 -5.06 -0.89
CA ILE A 234 -1.86 -6.27 -1.40
C ILE A 234 -1.22 -7.47 -0.73
N VAL A 235 -2.04 -8.34 -0.12
CA VAL A 235 -1.55 -9.52 0.58
C VAL A 235 -1.98 -10.79 -0.16
N LEU A 236 -0.99 -11.56 -0.62
CA LEU A 236 -1.17 -12.85 -1.28
C LEU A 236 -0.97 -14.02 -0.29
N VAL A 237 -1.53 -15.19 -0.60
CA VAL A 237 -1.34 -16.41 0.23
C VAL A 237 0.13 -16.78 0.34
N SER A 238 0.88 -16.67 -0.78
CA SER A 238 2.31 -16.95 -0.86
C SER A 238 2.92 -16.12 -1.99
N GLY A 239 4.15 -15.72 -1.79
CA GLY A 239 4.92 -14.94 -2.75
C GLY A 239 5.50 -15.73 -3.91
#